data_cdc0be6b0565ca0a766c9673966a07ed
#
_entry.id   cdc0be6b0565ca0a766c9673966a07ed
#
_cell.length_a   1.000
_cell.length_b   1.000
_cell.length_c   1.000
_cell.angle_alpha   90.00
_cell.angle_beta   90.00
_cell.angle_gamma   90.00
#
_symmetry.space_group_name_H-M   'P 1'
#
loop_
_entity.id
_entity.type
_entity.pdbx_description
1 polymer ?
#
loop_
_entity_poly.entity_id
_entity_poly.type
_entity_poly.pdbx_seq_one_letter_code
_entity_poly.pdbx_strand_id
1 'polypeptide(L)'
;MKRRNFIKNTLYSSAALASTSMLTNSCSNNKLKKITILHTNDVHSHIDPFDKDNDKFAFKGGVSRRATIIEKIRKENSNTLLLDAGDIFQGTPYFNYYGGELEFKLMSMLKYDLATLGNHDFDNGIDGLYKQMPHANFNFVSANYDFTNTILDTIVKPYQIFYKDGIKIGIFGLGIELDGMVTRNLYKETKYLNPIEITQGIVKTLKRDENCDLIICLSHLGFKHVNLPNKISDFKLAKATKDIDLIIGGHTHTFMKKPVVIDNLENKKVIINQVGCHGLFLGKIDFYFDSFKNKMYDGVSIEV
;
A
#
# COMPACT_ATOMS: atom_id res chain seq x y z
N MET A 1 53.68 56.45 0.17
CA MET A 1 52.27 56.17 -0.21
C MET A 1 51.36 57.20 0.45
N LYS A 2 50.50 57.89 -0.35
CA LYS A 2 49.65 58.98 0.20
C LYS A 2 48.49 58.35 0.98
N ARG A 3 48.23 58.87 2.17
CA ARG A 3 47.13 58.36 3.11
C ARG A 3 45.79 58.08 2.40
N ARG A 4 45.49 58.80 1.36
CA ARG A 4 44.26 58.70 0.55
C ARG A 4 44.17 57.40 -0.24
N ASN A 5 45.25 56.76 -0.62
CA ASN A 5 45.27 55.49 -1.34
C ASN A 5 45.11 54.27 -0.37
N PHE A 6 45.59 54.43 0.87
CA PHE A 6 45.43 53.43 1.91
C PHE A 6 43.96 53.28 2.31
N ILE A 7 43.24 54.38 2.52
CA ILE A 7 41.81 54.39 2.87
C ILE A 7 40.95 53.81 1.75
N LYS A 8 41.26 54.11 0.45
CA LYS A 8 40.53 53.52 -0.69
C LYS A 8 40.72 52.02 -0.80
N ASN A 9 41.91 51.50 -0.59
CA ASN A 9 42.20 50.06 -0.67
C ASN A 9 41.59 49.30 0.51
N THR A 10 41.48 49.91 1.70
CA THR A 10 40.82 49.32 2.88
C THR A 10 39.32 49.25 2.69
N LEU A 11 38.69 50.25 2.03
CA LEU A 11 37.25 50.25 1.73
C LEU A 11 36.87 49.21 0.67
N TYR A 12 37.72 48.95 -0.32
CA TYR A 12 37.49 47.91 -1.32
C TYR A 12 37.70 46.48 -0.75
N SER A 13 38.60 46.30 0.22
CA SER A 13 38.82 45.01 0.89
C SER A 13 37.68 44.65 1.85
N SER A 14 37.06 45.63 2.50
CA SER A 14 35.91 45.39 3.39
C SER A 14 34.60 45.14 2.63
N ALA A 15 34.44 45.73 1.40
CA ALA A 15 33.29 45.46 0.54
C ALA A 15 33.34 44.07 -0.10
N ALA A 16 34.54 43.54 -0.40
CA ALA A 16 34.73 42.19 -0.95
C ALA A 16 34.52 41.08 0.10
N LEU A 17 34.80 41.36 1.38
CA LEU A 17 34.53 40.42 2.48
C LEU A 17 33.05 40.39 2.92
N ALA A 18 32.30 41.45 2.73
CA ALA A 18 30.88 41.52 3.03
C ALA A 18 30.01 40.84 1.95
N SER A 19 30.50 40.76 0.68
CA SER A 19 29.77 40.07 -0.39
C SER A 19 30.01 38.56 -0.46
N THR A 20 31.08 38.05 0.18
CA THR A 20 31.31 36.58 0.30
C THR A 20 30.58 35.93 1.46
N SER A 21 30.12 36.70 2.46
CA SER A 21 29.35 36.15 3.58
C SER A 21 27.84 36.03 3.30
N MET A 22 27.35 36.55 2.17
CA MET A 22 25.93 36.37 1.77
C MET A 22 25.68 35.20 0.79
N LEU A 23 26.72 34.51 0.34
CA LEU A 23 26.59 33.39 -0.60
C LEU A 23 26.68 32.00 0.03
N THR A 24 26.84 31.92 1.36
CA THR A 24 26.98 30.61 2.06
C THR A 24 25.79 30.15 2.86
N ASN A 25 24.65 30.86 2.80
CA ASN A 25 23.43 30.46 3.54
C ASN A 25 22.30 29.93 2.65
N SER A 26 22.59 29.37 1.49
CA SER A 26 21.59 28.73 0.64
C SER A 26 21.91 27.23 0.39
N CYS A 27 22.53 26.55 1.33
CA CYS A 27 22.30 25.11 1.46
C CYS A 27 21.02 24.96 2.28
N SER A 28 19.86 25.14 1.66
CA SER A 28 18.65 24.54 2.20
C SER A 28 18.95 23.04 2.30
N ASN A 29 19.06 22.54 3.53
CA ASN A 29 19.00 21.11 3.80
C ASN A 29 17.66 20.62 3.22
N ASN A 30 17.63 20.32 1.93
CA ASN A 30 16.49 19.69 1.26
C ASN A 30 16.41 18.26 1.78
N LYS A 31 16.03 18.15 3.06
CA LYS A 31 15.80 16.85 3.71
C LYS A 31 14.63 16.19 2.98
N LEU A 32 14.91 15.11 2.28
CA LEU A 32 13.87 14.30 1.65
C LEU A 32 12.90 13.81 2.70
N LYS A 33 11.61 14.01 2.48
CA LYS A 33 10.56 13.40 3.29
C LYS A 33 10.44 11.94 2.92
N LYS A 34 10.44 11.08 3.92
CA LYS A 34 10.36 9.63 3.73
C LYS A 34 9.02 9.10 4.23
N ILE A 35 8.29 8.43 3.35
CA ILE A 35 7.07 7.68 3.67
C ILE A 35 7.36 6.19 3.44
N THR A 36 7.13 5.38 4.45
CA THR A 36 7.29 3.91 4.36
C THR A 36 5.91 3.26 4.23
N ILE A 37 5.73 2.46 3.19
CA ILE A 37 4.57 1.61 3.01
C ILE A 37 4.98 0.17 3.31
N LEU A 38 4.42 -0.40 4.35
CA LEU A 38 4.48 -1.83 4.66
C LEU A 38 3.22 -2.50 4.15
N HIS A 39 3.33 -3.71 3.65
CA HIS A 39 2.13 -4.43 3.21
C HIS A 39 2.23 -5.95 3.33
N THR A 40 1.06 -6.55 3.46
CA THR A 40 0.81 -7.98 3.33
C THR A 40 -0.29 -8.21 2.30
N ASN A 41 -0.44 -9.45 1.85
CA ASN A 41 -1.52 -9.96 1.03
C ASN A 41 -1.64 -11.47 1.26
N ASP A 42 -2.82 -12.04 1.03
CA ASP A 42 -3.07 -13.49 1.04
C ASP A 42 -2.49 -14.18 2.29
N VAL A 43 -2.75 -13.58 3.48
CA VAL A 43 -2.23 -14.15 4.74
C VAL A 43 -2.93 -15.46 5.08
N HIS A 44 -4.18 -15.63 4.66
CA HIS A 44 -4.93 -16.88 4.76
C HIS A 44 -4.90 -17.50 6.16
N SER A 45 -5.21 -16.69 7.18
CA SER A 45 -5.26 -17.18 8.58
C SER A 45 -3.96 -17.79 9.11
N HIS A 46 -2.82 -17.65 8.41
CA HIS A 46 -1.54 -18.17 8.87
C HIS A 46 -0.98 -17.31 10.02
N ILE A 47 -1.26 -17.75 11.24
CA ILE A 47 -0.89 -17.08 12.50
C ILE A 47 0.44 -17.58 13.01
N ASP A 48 0.61 -18.90 13.07
CA ASP A 48 1.84 -19.55 13.51
C ASP A 48 2.89 -19.63 12.40
N PRO A 49 4.17 -19.75 12.75
CA PRO A 49 5.21 -20.15 11.78
C PRO A 49 4.88 -21.54 11.22
N PHE A 50 5.32 -21.83 10.01
CA PHE A 50 5.24 -23.18 9.45
C PHE A 50 6.01 -24.17 10.32
N ASP A 51 5.45 -25.38 10.45
CA ASP A 51 6.05 -26.46 11.22
C ASP A 51 7.42 -26.87 10.64
N LYS A 52 8.25 -27.49 11.50
CA LYS A 52 9.58 -28.00 11.14
C LYS A 52 9.58 -29.00 9.98
N ASP A 53 8.46 -29.73 9.83
CA ASP A 53 8.31 -30.79 8.82
C ASP A 53 7.75 -30.26 7.49
N ASN A 54 7.56 -28.95 7.35
CA ASN A 54 7.18 -28.33 6.07
C ASN A 54 8.39 -28.27 5.13
N ASP A 55 8.33 -28.98 4.01
CA ASP A 55 9.44 -29.12 3.05
C ASP A 55 9.97 -27.80 2.51
N LYS A 56 9.12 -26.78 2.38
CA LYS A 56 9.47 -25.53 1.70
C LYS A 56 9.63 -24.34 2.62
N PHE A 57 8.85 -24.27 3.69
CA PHE A 57 8.73 -23.07 4.53
C PHE A 57 8.99 -23.36 6.03
N ALA A 58 9.66 -24.47 6.36
CA ALA A 58 9.94 -24.84 7.74
C ALA A 58 10.42 -23.65 8.58
N PHE A 59 9.75 -23.43 9.71
CA PHE A 59 9.99 -22.35 10.67
C PHE A 59 9.79 -20.92 10.16
N LYS A 60 9.32 -20.70 8.91
CA LYS A 60 9.11 -19.36 8.34
C LYS A 60 7.72 -18.82 8.63
N GLY A 61 7.57 -17.51 8.54
CA GLY A 61 6.31 -16.81 8.79
C GLY A 61 6.00 -16.61 10.27
N GLY A 62 4.72 -16.42 10.55
CA GLY A 62 4.19 -16.20 11.89
C GLY A 62 3.98 -14.73 12.26
N VAL A 63 2.81 -14.46 12.86
CA VAL A 63 2.40 -13.10 13.21
C VAL A 63 3.34 -12.42 14.21
N SER A 64 3.91 -13.18 15.15
CA SER A 64 4.82 -12.64 16.17
C SER A 64 6.12 -12.09 15.57
N ARG A 65 6.74 -12.82 14.62
CA ARG A 65 7.92 -12.32 13.90
C ARG A 65 7.58 -11.11 13.05
N ARG A 66 6.47 -11.16 12.33
CA ARG A 66 5.98 -10.03 11.54
C ARG A 66 5.79 -8.79 12.42
N ALA A 67 5.22 -8.94 13.63
CA ALA A 67 5.08 -7.87 14.61
C ALA A 67 6.42 -7.22 14.97
N THR A 68 7.44 -8.04 15.24
CA THR A 68 8.78 -7.57 15.58
C THR A 68 9.42 -6.75 14.45
N ILE A 69 9.28 -7.22 13.21
CA ILE A 69 9.81 -6.51 12.02
C ILE A 69 9.07 -5.17 11.83
N ILE A 70 7.74 -5.17 11.92
CA ILE A 70 6.91 -3.96 11.78
C ILE A 70 7.29 -2.94 12.85
N GLU A 71 7.41 -3.36 14.11
CA GLU A 71 7.78 -2.48 15.21
C GLU A 71 9.15 -1.84 15.02
N LYS A 72 10.14 -2.63 14.58
CA LYS A 72 11.49 -2.13 14.27
C LYS A 72 11.43 -1.05 13.19
N ILE A 73 10.72 -1.30 12.08
CA ILE A 73 10.63 -0.34 10.98
C ILE A 73 9.91 0.94 11.41
N ARG A 74 8.85 0.84 12.20
CA ARG A 74 8.14 2.01 12.74
C ARG A 74 8.99 2.85 13.71
N LYS A 75 9.89 2.23 14.47
CA LYS A 75 10.87 2.95 15.29
C LYS A 75 11.88 3.73 14.44
N GLU A 76 12.26 3.19 13.27
CA GLU A 76 13.17 3.84 12.33
C GLU A 76 12.47 4.98 11.55
N ASN A 77 11.19 4.81 11.22
CA ASN A 77 10.38 5.82 10.52
C ASN A 77 8.93 5.81 11.00
N SER A 78 8.54 6.85 11.74
CA SER A 78 7.15 7.03 12.21
C SER A 78 6.14 7.32 11.09
N ASN A 79 6.60 7.80 9.92
CA ASN A 79 5.78 8.03 8.74
C ASN A 79 5.54 6.72 7.97
N THR A 80 5.06 5.70 8.67
CA THR A 80 4.79 4.36 8.13
C THR A 80 3.28 4.14 8.05
N LEU A 81 2.83 3.52 6.96
CA LEU A 81 1.50 2.90 6.81
C LEU A 81 1.68 1.39 6.65
N LEU A 82 0.81 0.60 7.28
CA LEU A 82 0.73 -0.86 7.14
C LEU A 82 -0.60 -1.23 6.49
N LEU A 83 -0.55 -1.83 5.31
CA LEU A 83 -1.67 -2.08 4.42
C LEU A 83 -1.82 -3.57 4.13
N ASP A 84 -3.04 -3.99 3.76
CA ASP A 84 -3.29 -5.37 3.33
C ASP A 84 -4.08 -5.41 2.02
N ALA A 85 -3.72 -6.33 1.13
CA ALA A 85 -4.35 -6.47 -0.19
C ALA A 85 -5.34 -7.64 -0.29
N GLY A 86 -5.97 -8.04 0.84
CA GLY A 86 -7.06 -9.01 0.88
C GLY A 86 -6.62 -10.46 1.00
N ASP A 87 -7.59 -11.35 1.06
CA ASP A 87 -7.47 -12.77 1.42
C ASP A 87 -6.81 -12.94 2.80
N ILE A 88 -7.40 -12.25 3.78
CA ILE A 88 -7.02 -12.33 5.19
C ILE A 88 -7.48 -13.67 5.77
N PHE A 89 -8.68 -14.09 5.38
CA PHE A 89 -9.39 -15.24 5.90
C PHE A 89 -9.03 -16.54 5.17
N GLN A 90 -9.46 -17.65 5.75
CA GLN A 90 -9.38 -19.01 5.20
C GLN A 90 -7.94 -19.54 5.05
N GLY A 91 -7.74 -20.84 5.24
CA GLY A 91 -6.46 -21.53 5.02
C GLY A 91 -5.93 -22.29 6.22
N THR A 92 -6.37 -21.98 7.45
CA THR A 92 -5.98 -22.71 8.66
C THR A 92 -7.18 -23.02 9.56
N PRO A 93 -7.06 -23.95 10.55
CA PRO A 93 -8.10 -24.21 11.52
C PRO A 93 -8.55 -22.99 12.33
N TYR A 94 -7.72 -21.97 12.47
CA TYR A 94 -8.08 -20.73 13.17
C TYR A 94 -9.32 -20.06 12.56
N PHE A 95 -9.38 -19.93 11.25
CA PHE A 95 -10.55 -19.39 10.58
C PHE A 95 -11.82 -20.25 10.85
N ASN A 96 -11.68 -21.56 10.82
CA ASN A 96 -12.82 -22.46 11.08
C ASN A 96 -13.38 -22.30 12.50
N TYR A 97 -12.52 -22.01 13.49
CA TYR A 97 -12.91 -21.82 14.88
C TYR A 97 -13.42 -20.42 15.19
N TYR A 98 -12.74 -19.39 14.67
CA TYR A 98 -12.94 -17.99 15.05
C TYR A 98 -13.66 -17.16 13.97
N GLY A 99 -13.80 -17.70 12.76
CA GLY A 99 -14.55 -17.07 11.65
C GLY A 99 -14.02 -15.72 11.21
N GLY A 100 -12.73 -15.42 11.46
CA GLY A 100 -12.10 -14.15 11.13
C GLY A 100 -11.87 -13.19 12.31
N GLU A 101 -12.48 -13.46 13.48
CA GLU A 101 -12.31 -12.62 14.67
C GLU A 101 -10.85 -12.50 15.10
N LEU A 102 -10.14 -13.64 15.15
CA LEU A 102 -8.75 -13.70 15.59
C LEU A 102 -7.83 -12.94 14.63
N GLU A 103 -8.03 -13.09 13.33
CA GLU A 103 -7.28 -12.42 12.28
C GLU A 103 -7.41 -10.90 12.44
N PHE A 104 -8.62 -10.37 12.55
CA PHE A 104 -8.84 -8.92 12.69
C PHE A 104 -8.32 -8.37 14.02
N LYS A 105 -8.42 -9.13 15.12
CA LYS A 105 -7.79 -8.75 16.40
C LYS A 105 -6.28 -8.67 16.29
N LEU A 106 -5.63 -9.64 15.66
CA LEU A 106 -4.18 -9.64 15.47
C LEU A 106 -3.73 -8.52 14.54
N MET A 107 -4.45 -8.27 13.44
CA MET A 107 -4.19 -7.12 12.57
C MET A 107 -4.34 -5.78 13.31
N SER A 108 -5.35 -5.67 14.17
CA SER A 108 -5.55 -4.49 15.03
C SER A 108 -4.40 -4.29 16.02
N MET A 109 -3.90 -5.37 16.64
CA MET A 109 -2.72 -5.32 17.53
C MET A 109 -1.45 -4.90 16.77
N LEU A 110 -1.29 -5.35 15.52
CA LEU A 110 -0.21 -4.95 14.62
C LEU A 110 -0.39 -3.52 14.07
N LYS A 111 -1.55 -2.90 14.33
CA LYS A 111 -1.92 -1.56 13.91
C LYS A 111 -1.92 -1.42 12.38
N TYR A 112 -2.62 -2.32 11.69
CA TYR A 112 -2.93 -2.10 10.28
C TYR A 112 -3.70 -0.78 10.12
N ASP A 113 -3.42 -0.05 9.05
CA ASP A 113 -4.04 1.24 8.76
C ASP A 113 -5.23 1.08 7.82
N LEU A 114 -5.16 0.14 6.85
CA LEU A 114 -6.19 -0.09 5.84
C LEU A 114 -6.03 -1.47 5.20
N ALA A 115 -7.15 -2.07 4.78
CA ALA A 115 -7.17 -3.29 3.98
C ALA A 115 -8.13 -3.17 2.79
N THR A 116 -7.98 -4.02 1.77
CA THR A 116 -9.02 -4.32 0.80
C THR A 116 -9.58 -5.72 1.03
N LEU A 117 -10.55 -6.13 0.22
CA LEU A 117 -11.21 -7.43 0.32
C LEU A 117 -10.75 -8.34 -0.83
N GLY A 118 -10.36 -9.56 -0.49
CA GLY A 118 -10.15 -10.64 -1.43
C GLY A 118 -11.38 -11.56 -1.54
N ASN A 119 -11.30 -12.59 -2.36
CA ASN A 119 -12.41 -13.53 -2.54
C ASN A 119 -12.63 -14.42 -1.31
N HIS A 120 -11.58 -14.84 -0.62
CA HIS A 120 -11.68 -15.66 0.58
C HIS A 120 -12.19 -14.90 1.82
N ASP A 121 -12.19 -13.57 1.80
CA ASP A 121 -12.81 -12.77 2.85
C ASP A 121 -14.34 -12.92 2.86
N PHE A 122 -14.93 -13.50 1.80
CA PHE A 122 -16.35 -13.83 1.70
C PHE A 122 -16.68 -15.30 2.04
N ASP A 123 -15.75 -16.13 2.47
CA ASP A 123 -15.97 -17.56 2.68
C ASP A 123 -17.00 -17.86 3.81
N ASN A 124 -17.13 -17.00 4.81
CA ASN A 124 -18.21 -17.04 5.80
C ASN A 124 -19.43 -16.19 5.40
N GLY A 125 -19.50 -15.77 4.16
CA GLY A 125 -20.50 -14.85 3.64
C GLY A 125 -20.29 -13.41 4.08
N ILE A 126 -20.96 -12.51 3.40
CA ILE A 126 -20.91 -11.06 3.67
C ILE A 126 -21.40 -10.74 5.10
N ASP A 127 -22.34 -11.49 5.64
CA ASP A 127 -22.81 -11.33 7.01
C ASP A 127 -21.75 -11.78 8.02
N GLY A 128 -21.03 -12.88 7.72
CA GLY A 128 -19.91 -13.35 8.53
C GLY A 128 -18.77 -12.34 8.54
N LEU A 129 -18.40 -11.79 7.39
CA LEU A 129 -17.42 -10.72 7.29
C LEU A 129 -17.84 -9.48 8.11
N TYR A 130 -19.07 -9.00 7.93
CA TYR A 130 -19.61 -7.87 8.69
C TYR A 130 -19.55 -8.09 10.20
N LYS A 131 -19.90 -9.29 10.66
CA LYS A 131 -19.87 -9.65 12.08
C LYS A 131 -18.48 -9.50 12.70
N GLN A 132 -17.41 -9.68 11.91
CA GLN A 132 -16.05 -9.57 12.40
C GLN A 132 -15.49 -8.12 12.35
N MET A 133 -16.06 -7.24 11.53
CA MET A 133 -15.57 -5.84 11.38
C MET A 133 -15.42 -5.06 12.70
N PRO A 134 -16.28 -5.24 13.74
CA PRO A 134 -16.06 -4.59 15.03
C PRO A 134 -14.75 -4.96 15.75
N HIS A 135 -14.08 -6.05 15.35
CA HIS A 135 -12.77 -6.44 15.86
C HIS A 135 -11.59 -5.80 15.12
N ALA A 136 -11.86 -5.13 13.99
CA ALA A 136 -10.87 -4.40 13.21
C ALA A 136 -10.80 -2.93 13.66
N ASN A 137 -9.62 -2.48 14.14
CA ASN A 137 -9.34 -1.06 14.43
C ASN A 137 -8.78 -0.35 13.19
N PHE A 138 -9.12 -0.82 12.00
CA PHE A 138 -8.76 -0.27 10.70
C PHE A 138 -9.95 -0.39 9.75
N ASN A 139 -9.93 0.38 8.67
CA ASN A 139 -11.02 0.37 7.69
C ASN A 139 -10.74 -0.56 6.51
N PHE A 140 -11.80 -0.85 5.76
CA PHE A 140 -11.73 -1.56 4.48
C PHE A 140 -12.10 -0.61 3.34
N VAL A 141 -11.45 -0.80 2.18
CA VAL A 141 -11.76 -0.07 0.95
C VAL A 141 -11.98 -1.04 -0.20
N SER A 142 -13.01 -0.76 -1.02
CA SER A 142 -13.23 -1.41 -2.31
C SER A 142 -14.01 -0.48 -3.21
N ALA A 143 -13.46 -0.14 -4.38
CA ALA A 143 -14.10 0.76 -5.31
C ALA A 143 -14.93 0.03 -6.37
N ASN A 144 -14.61 -1.24 -6.66
CA ASN A 144 -15.27 -2.01 -7.73
C ASN A 144 -16.26 -3.08 -7.23
N TYR A 145 -16.48 -3.16 -5.92
CA TYR A 145 -17.63 -3.87 -5.36
C TYR A 145 -18.69 -2.84 -4.99
N ASP A 146 -19.81 -2.86 -5.70
CA ASP A 146 -21.02 -2.10 -5.34
C ASP A 146 -21.78 -2.91 -4.29
N PHE A 147 -21.77 -2.43 -3.06
CA PHE A 147 -22.44 -3.05 -1.91
C PHE A 147 -23.85 -2.51 -1.67
N THR A 148 -24.42 -1.75 -2.59
CA THR A 148 -25.79 -1.23 -2.49
C THR A 148 -26.77 -2.39 -2.24
N ASN A 149 -27.67 -2.23 -1.27
CA ASN A 149 -28.61 -3.25 -0.78
C ASN A 149 -27.94 -4.42 -0.05
N THR A 150 -26.70 -4.29 0.39
CA THR A 150 -26.04 -5.27 1.29
C THR A 150 -25.75 -4.65 2.64
N ILE A 151 -25.38 -5.49 3.62
CA ILE A 151 -25.00 -5.05 4.96
C ILE A 151 -23.69 -4.24 4.99
N LEU A 152 -22.87 -4.30 3.93
CA LEU A 152 -21.62 -3.54 3.80
C LEU A 152 -21.81 -2.18 3.12
N ASP A 153 -23.03 -1.83 2.71
CA ASP A 153 -23.31 -0.52 2.15
C ASP A 153 -22.91 0.60 3.13
N THR A 154 -22.24 1.61 2.62
CA THR A 154 -21.68 2.74 3.38
C THR A 154 -20.55 2.40 4.38
N ILE A 155 -20.29 1.12 4.68
CA ILE A 155 -19.23 0.66 5.60
C ILE A 155 -17.90 0.56 4.89
N VAL A 156 -17.85 -0.18 3.78
CA VAL A 156 -16.66 -0.28 2.93
C VAL A 156 -16.67 0.89 1.96
N LYS A 157 -15.69 1.78 2.11
CA LYS A 157 -15.55 2.97 1.27
C LYS A 157 -14.78 2.68 -0.01
N PRO A 158 -14.97 3.46 -1.10
CA PRO A 158 -14.16 3.27 -2.31
C PRO A 158 -12.69 3.60 -2.12
N TYR A 159 -12.38 4.59 -1.28
CA TYR A 159 -11.01 5.03 -0.97
C TYR A 159 -10.93 5.66 0.41
N GLN A 160 -9.69 5.85 0.90
CA GLN A 160 -9.36 6.58 2.12
C GLN A 160 -8.15 7.49 1.91
N ILE A 161 -8.14 8.63 2.62
CA ILE A 161 -7.04 9.61 2.58
C ILE A 161 -6.24 9.53 3.88
N PHE A 162 -4.90 9.55 3.74
CA PHE A 162 -3.96 9.65 4.85
C PHE A 162 -3.05 10.85 4.68
N TYR A 163 -2.53 11.35 5.81
CA TYR A 163 -1.54 12.42 5.85
C TYR A 163 -0.32 11.96 6.65
N LYS A 164 0.85 12.00 6.06
CA LYS A 164 2.13 11.68 6.70
C LYS A 164 3.17 12.73 6.29
N ASP A 165 3.74 13.42 7.25
CA ASP A 165 4.76 14.49 7.03
C ASP A 165 4.38 15.51 5.94
N GLY A 166 3.10 15.90 5.90
CA GLY A 166 2.56 16.84 4.90
C GLY A 166 2.42 16.27 3.48
N ILE A 167 2.57 14.96 3.30
CA ILE A 167 2.24 14.24 2.07
C ILE A 167 0.81 13.69 2.19
N LYS A 168 -0.03 14.03 1.21
CA LYS A 168 -1.41 13.53 1.11
C LYS A 168 -1.44 12.25 0.27
N ILE A 169 -1.90 11.16 0.86
CA ILE A 169 -1.86 9.80 0.29
C ILE A 169 -3.30 9.34 0.10
N GLY A 170 -3.69 9.10 -1.16
CA GLY A 170 -4.98 8.50 -1.50
C GLY A 170 -4.81 7.00 -1.72
N ILE A 171 -5.63 6.19 -1.04
CA ILE A 171 -5.57 4.73 -1.15
C ILE A 171 -6.97 4.22 -1.50
N PHE A 172 -7.09 3.45 -2.58
CA PHE A 172 -8.34 2.82 -2.99
C PHE A 172 -8.18 1.31 -3.12
N GLY A 173 -9.29 0.56 -3.05
CA GLY A 173 -9.30 -0.90 -3.13
C GLY A 173 -9.91 -1.43 -4.42
N LEU A 174 -9.44 -2.57 -4.89
CA LEU A 174 -10.04 -3.34 -5.98
C LEU A 174 -10.08 -4.82 -5.61
N GLY A 175 -11.25 -5.44 -5.75
CA GLY A 175 -11.44 -6.89 -5.61
C GLY A 175 -11.55 -7.60 -6.96
N ILE A 176 -11.33 -8.91 -6.95
CA ILE A 176 -11.51 -9.79 -8.11
C ILE A 176 -13.00 -10.09 -8.32
N GLU A 177 -13.39 -10.49 -9.54
CA GLU A 177 -14.74 -10.96 -9.81
C GLU A 177 -15.07 -12.19 -8.96
N LEU A 178 -16.15 -12.08 -8.15
CA LEU A 178 -16.53 -13.14 -7.22
C LEU A 178 -17.29 -14.27 -7.91
N ASP A 179 -17.96 -13.99 -9.04
CA ASP A 179 -18.68 -15.01 -9.79
C ASP A 179 -17.74 -16.11 -10.30
N GLY A 180 -18.13 -17.36 -10.08
CA GLY A 180 -17.29 -18.52 -10.38
C GLY A 180 -16.17 -18.82 -9.36
N MET A 181 -15.95 -17.95 -8.36
CA MET A 181 -14.96 -18.13 -7.28
C MET A 181 -15.62 -18.28 -5.91
N VAL A 182 -16.65 -17.49 -5.64
CA VAL A 182 -17.43 -17.49 -4.40
C VAL A 182 -18.87 -17.83 -4.73
N THR A 183 -19.51 -18.66 -3.90
CA THR A 183 -20.91 -19.02 -4.10
C THR A 183 -21.80 -17.79 -3.95
N ARG A 184 -22.74 -17.58 -4.87
CA ARG A 184 -23.59 -16.37 -4.98
C ARG A 184 -24.25 -15.95 -3.67
N ASN A 185 -24.76 -16.91 -2.90
CA ASN A 185 -25.43 -16.63 -1.63
C ASN A 185 -24.48 -16.06 -0.55
N LEU A 186 -23.16 -16.19 -0.70
CA LEU A 186 -22.18 -15.65 0.25
C LEU A 186 -21.89 -14.17 0.03
N TYR A 187 -21.97 -13.67 -1.21
CA TYR A 187 -21.77 -12.24 -1.50
C TYR A 187 -23.06 -11.48 -1.87
N LYS A 188 -24.20 -12.20 -1.91
CA LYS A 188 -25.58 -11.67 -2.05
C LYS A 188 -25.72 -10.70 -3.24
N GLU A 189 -26.22 -9.48 -2.98
CA GLU A 189 -26.50 -8.44 -3.98
C GLU A 189 -25.23 -7.65 -4.39
N THR A 190 -24.07 -7.98 -3.86
CA THR A 190 -22.81 -7.34 -4.27
C THR A 190 -22.60 -7.45 -5.78
N LYS A 191 -22.38 -6.31 -6.43
CA LYS A 191 -22.12 -6.25 -7.88
C LYS A 191 -20.64 -6.00 -8.12
N TYR A 192 -20.11 -6.69 -9.11
CA TYR A 192 -18.75 -6.45 -9.60
C TYR A 192 -18.78 -5.40 -10.72
N LEU A 193 -18.01 -4.34 -10.57
CA LEU A 193 -17.85 -3.28 -11.54
C LEU A 193 -16.51 -3.41 -12.25
N ASN A 194 -16.43 -2.92 -13.51
CA ASN A 194 -15.18 -3.01 -14.28
C ASN A 194 -14.05 -2.27 -13.57
N PRO A 195 -12.96 -2.97 -13.17
CA PRO A 195 -11.89 -2.36 -12.39
C PRO A 195 -11.17 -1.21 -13.11
N ILE A 196 -11.02 -1.29 -14.46
CA ILE A 196 -10.33 -0.25 -15.24
C ILE A 196 -11.17 1.03 -15.26
N GLU A 197 -12.47 0.92 -15.54
CA GLU A 197 -13.39 2.08 -15.60
C GLU A 197 -13.50 2.76 -14.24
N ILE A 198 -13.71 1.97 -13.18
CA ILE A 198 -13.78 2.48 -11.80
C ILE A 198 -12.48 3.16 -11.41
N THR A 199 -11.34 2.54 -11.70
CA THR A 199 -10.02 3.12 -11.39
C THR A 199 -9.83 4.48 -12.05
N GLN A 200 -10.21 4.65 -13.30
CA GLN A 200 -10.11 5.94 -13.99
C GLN A 200 -10.90 7.04 -13.28
N GLY A 201 -12.10 6.71 -12.78
CA GLY A 201 -12.93 7.62 -11.99
C GLY A 201 -12.29 8.00 -10.66
N ILE A 202 -11.92 6.99 -9.87
CA ILE A 202 -11.32 7.17 -8.53
C ILE A 202 -10.00 7.94 -8.62
N VAL A 203 -9.11 7.59 -9.54
CA VAL A 203 -7.82 8.28 -9.70
C VAL A 203 -8.01 9.74 -10.10
N LYS A 204 -9.01 10.05 -10.95
CA LYS A 204 -9.36 11.44 -11.27
C LYS A 204 -9.76 12.20 -10.00
N THR A 205 -10.62 11.63 -9.17
CA THR A 205 -11.02 12.23 -7.89
C THR A 205 -9.82 12.42 -6.97
N LEU A 206 -9.02 11.36 -6.73
CA LEU A 206 -7.85 11.45 -5.86
C LEU A 206 -6.82 12.47 -6.34
N LYS A 207 -6.60 12.57 -7.66
CA LYS A 207 -5.58 13.47 -8.22
C LYS A 207 -6.04 14.91 -8.32
N ARG A 208 -7.30 15.15 -8.73
CA ARG A 208 -7.80 16.49 -9.06
C ARG A 208 -8.62 17.12 -7.94
N ASP A 209 -9.52 16.37 -7.34
CA ASP A 209 -10.44 16.91 -6.34
C ASP A 209 -9.79 16.87 -4.96
N GLU A 210 -9.14 15.74 -4.63
CA GLU A 210 -8.43 15.53 -3.36
C GLU A 210 -6.99 16.08 -3.37
N ASN A 211 -6.38 16.31 -4.54
CA ASN A 211 -4.98 16.77 -4.67
C ASN A 211 -3.97 15.85 -3.96
N CYS A 212 -4.11 14.53 -4.11
CA CYS A 212 -3.18 13.57 -3.53
C CYS A 212 -1.80 13.64 -4.17
N ASP A 213 -0.78 13.59 -3.32
CA ASP A 213 0.63 13.54 -3.71
C ASP A 213 1.08 12.13 -4.10
N LEU A 214 0.50 11.10 -3.44
CA LEU A 214 0.74 9.68 -3.66
C LEU A 214 -0.59 8.95 -3.81
N ILE A 215 -0.73 8.11 -4.84
CA ILE A 215 -1.94 7.32 -5.09
C ILE A 215 -1.56 5.83 -5.09
N ILE A 216 -2.18 5.08 -4.18
CA ILE A 216 -1.94 3.65 -3.98
C ILE A 216 -3.22 2.87 -4.27
N CYS A 217 -3.10 1.78 -5.02
CA CYS A 217 -4.14 0.79 -5.21
C CYS A 217 -3.84 -0.46 -4.36
N LEU A 218 -4.74 -0.83 -3.46
CA LEU A 218 -4.78 -2.15 -2.85
C LEU A 218 -5.59 -3.05 -3.78
N SER A 219 -4.94 -4.00 -4.44
CA SER A 219 -5.55 -4.78 -5.49
C SER A 219 -5.58 -6.27 -5.15
N HIS A 220 -6.77 -6.86 -5.23
CA HIS A 220 -6.91 -8.30 -5.18
C HIS A 220 -7.24 -8.90 -6.56
N LEU A 221 -6.75 -8.27 -7.64
CA LEU A 221 -6.99 -8.73 -9.03
C LEU A 221 -6.03 -9.83 -9.48
N GLY A 222 -4.89 -9.98 -8.81
CA GLY A 222 -3.78 -10.84 -9.24
C GLY A 222 -2.78 -10.14 -10.15
N PHE A 223 -1.50 -10.52 -10.04
CA PHE A 223 -0.43 -9.91 -10.84
C PHE A 223 -0.61 -10.17 -12.34
N LYS A 224 -0.75 -11.45 -12.73
CA LYS A 224 -1.00 -11.90 -14.10
C LYS A 224 -1.78 -13.21 -14.10
N HIS A 225 -2.68 -13.38 -15.07
CA HIS A 225 -3.41 -14.62 -15.30
C HIS A 225 -2.90 -15.30 -16.57
N VAL A 226 -2.01 -16.29 -16.41
CA VAL A 226 -1.34 -16.96 -17.55
C VAL A 226 -2.35 -17.69 -18.43
N ASN A 227 -3.30 -18.42 -17.81
CA ASN A 227 -4.29 -19.24 -18.51
C ASN A 227 -5.57 -18.48 -18.91
N LEU A 228 -5.72 -17.23 -18.45
CA LEU A 228 -6.88 -16.38 -18.72
C LEU A 228 -6.42 -15.00 -19.23
N PRO A 229 -5.90 -14.93 -20.47
CA PRO A 229 -5.25 -13.71 -20.97
C PRO A 229 -6.18 -12.49 -21.03
N ASN A 230 -7.50 -12.68 -21.05
CA ASN A 230 -8.47 -11.58 -21.06
C ASN A 230 -8.85 -11.10 -19.66
N LYS A 231 -8.60 -11.88 -18.60
CA LYS A 231 -8.90 -11.46 -17.23
C LYS A 231 -8.07 -10.23 -16.84
N ILE A 232 -8.72 -9.26 -16.18
CA ILE A 232 -8.04 -8.06 -15.70
C ILE A 232 -7.09 -8.45 -14.56
N SER A 233 -5.91 -7.84 -14.54
CA SER A 233 -4.86 -8.09 -13.56
C SER A 233 -4.12 -6.79 -13.25
N ASP A 234 -3.29 -6.76 -12.20
CA ASP A 234 -2.50 -5.59 -11.81
C ASP A 234 -1.63 -5.07 -12.97
N PHE A 235 -1.03 -6.02 -13.72
CA PHE A 235 -0.23 -5.70 -14.90
C PHE A 235 -1.04 -4.99 -16.00
N LYS A 236 -2.26 -5.45 -16.26
CA LYS A 236 -3.15 -4.82 -17.24
C LYS A 236 -3.72 -3.51 -16.74
N LEU A 237 -4.09 -3.45 -15.44
CA LEU A 237 -4.57 -2.25 -14.80
C LEU A 237 -3.53 -1.12 -14.89
N ALA A 238 -2.27 -1.41 -14.54
CA ALA A 238 -1.17 -0.46 -14.64
C ALA A 238 -1.01 0.10 -16.06
N LYS A 239 -1.13 -0.75 -17.08
CA LYS A 239 -1.02 -0.34 -18.49
C LYS A 239 -2.24 0.44 -19.01
N ALA A 240 -3.43 0.16 -18.47
CA ALA A 240 -4.70 0.74 -18.92
C ALA A 240 -5.14 1.99 -18.16
N THR A 241 -4.37 2.42 -17.15
CA THR A 241 -4.71 3.55 -16.29
C THR A 241 -3.59 4.57 -16.26
N LYS A 242 -3.77 5.65 -15.48
CA LYS A 242 -2.78 6.70 -15.26
C LYS A 242 -2.82 7.17 -13.81
N ASP A 243 -1.77 7.90 -13.39
CA ASP A 243 -1.67 8.56 -12.08
C ASP A 243 -1.70 7.62 -10.85
N ILE A 244 -1.64 6.29 -11.02
CA ILE A 244 -1.34 5.36 -9.93
C ILE A 244 0.18 5.32 -9.74
N ASP A 245 0.65 5.44 -8.50
CA ASP A 245 2.07 5.35 -8.17
C ASP A 245 2.47 3.94 -7.75
N LEU A 246 1.61 3.26 -6.97
CA LEU A 246 1.86 1.93 -6.42
C LEU A 246 0.60 1.07 -6.49
N ILE A 247 0.75 -0.17 -6.95
CA ILE A 247 -0.24 -1.24 -6.81
C ILE A 247 0.34 -2.28 -5.86
N ILE A 248 -0.33 -2.50 -4.74
CA ILE A 248 -0.07 -3.61 -3.83
C ILE A 248 -1.04 -4.72 -4.23
N GLY A 249 -0.51 -5.81 -4.78
CA GLY A 249 -1.29 -6.90 -5.34
C GLY A 249 -1.50 -8.07 -4.38
N GLY A 250 -2.53 -8.91 -4.68
CA GLY A 250 -2.86 -10.16 -4.02
C GLY A 250 -3.32 -11.24 -5.00
N HIS A 251 -4.07 -12.24 -4.53
CA HIS A 251 -4.78 -13.28 -5.27
C HIS A 251 -3.90 -14.35 -5.97
N THR A 252 -2.90 -13.95 -6.72
CA THR A 252 -2.05 -14.92 -7.49
C THR A 252 -0.86 -15.44 -6.70
N HIS A 253 -0.74 -15.10 -5.42
CA HIS A 253 0.34 -15.53 -4.52
C HIS A 253 1.75 -15.33 -5.13
N THR A 254 1.96 -14.27 -5.90
CA THR A 254 3.21 -14.04 -6.62
C THR A 254 4.30 -13.56 -5.67
N PHE A 255 5.39 -14.31 -5.55
CA PHE A 255 6.55 -13.93 -4.73
C PHE A 255 7.46 -12.98 -5.50
N MET A 256 7.45 -11.71 -5.16
CA MET A 256 8.34 -10.69 -5.72
C MET A 256 9.40 -10.31 -4.70
N LYS A 257 10.68 -10.57 -4.99
CA LYS A 257 11.79 -10.12 -4.13
C LYS A 257 11.96 -8.60 -4.15
N LYS A 258 11.64 -7.98 -5.29
CA LYS A 258 11.63 -6.54 -5.52
C LYS A 258 10.40 -6.18 -6.35
N PRO A 259 9.90 -4.95 -6.22
CA PRO A 259 8.79 -4.47 -7.03
C PRO A 259 9.08 -4.53 -8.54
N VAL A 260 8.05 -4.76 -9.33
CA VAL A 260 8.08 -4.66 -10.79
C VAL A 260 7.60 -3.28 -11.20
N VAL A 261 8.21 -2.71 -12.24
CA VAL A 261 7.86 -1.38 -12.76
C VAL A 261 7.26 -1.50 -14.14
N ILE A 262 6.10 -0.86 -14.34
CA ILE A 262 5.34 -0.90 -15.60
C ILE A 262 5.12 0.54 -16.06
N ASP A 263 5.20 0.77 -17.37
CA ASP A 263 4.79 2.03 -17.97
C ASP A 263 3.25 2.07 -18.15
N ASN A 264 2.64 3.14 -17.67
CA ASN A 264 1.21 3.37 -17.79
C ASN A 264 0.82 4.02 -19.13
N LEU A 265 -0.44 4.42 -19.30
CA LEU A 265 -0.93 5.08 -20.52
C LEU A 265 -0.19 6.35 -20.92
N GLU A 266 0.46 7.03 -19.96
CA GLU A 266 1.22 8.27 -20.17
C GLU A 266 2.75 8.04 -20.14
N ASN A 267 3.20 6.80 -20.24
CA ASN A 267 4.62 6.39 -20.09
C ASN A 267 5.24 6.78 -18.75
N LYS A 268 4.43 6.96 -17.71
CA LYS A 268 4.88 7.14 -16.34
C LYS A 268 5.00 5.78 -15.64
N LYS A 269 5.93 5.69 -14.70
CA LYS A 269 6.19 4.44 -13.96
C LYS A 269 5.13 4.17 -12.91
N VAL A 270 4.58 2.96 -12.91
CA VAL A 270 3.74 2.38 -11.86
C VAL A 270 4.51 1.23 -11.22
N ILE A 271 4.58 1.24 -9.91
CA ILE A 271 5.24 0.20 -9.12
C ILE A 271 4.19 -0.85 -8.79
N ILE A 272 4.49 -2.14 -8.99
CA ILE A 272 3.65 -3.26 -8.56
C ILE A 272 4.46 -4.13 -7.62
N ASN A 273 3.92 -4.45 -6.45
CA ASN A 273 4.51 -5.41 -5.52
C ASN A 273 3.46 -6.39 -4.99
N GLN A 274 3.85 -7.65 -4.87
CA GLN A 274 3.08 -8.73 -4.24
C GLN A 274 4.06 -9.62 -3.47
N VAL A 275 3.71 -10.06 -2.27
CA VAL A 275 4.65 -10.73 -1.34
C VAL A 275 4.33 -12.20 -1.09
N GLY A 276 3.79 -12.86 -2.11
CA GLY A 276 3.43 -14.27 -2.02
C GLY A 276 2.16 -14.49 -1.21
N CYS A 277 2.21 -15.34 -0.22
CA CYS A 277 1.08 -15.68 0.64
C CYS A 277 1.52 -16.09 2.04
N HIS A 278 0.54 -16.38 2.91
CA HIS A 278 0.70 -16.96 4.26
C HIS A 278 1.55 -16.10 5.22
N GLY A 279 1.72 -14.81 4.90
CA GLY A 279 2.53 -13.91 5.72
C GLY A 279 4.01 -14.26 5.80
N LEU A 280 4.52 -15.03 4.81
CA LEU A 280 5.93 -15.41 4.70
C LEU A 280 6.87 -14.24 4.44
N PHE A 281 6.35 -13.20 3.82
CA PHE A 281 7.07 -11.97 3.54
C PHE A 281 6.25 -10.75 3.94
N LEU A 282 6.95 -9.69 4.31
CA LEU A 282 6.42 -8.34 4.50
C LEU A 282 6.99 -7.45 3.38
N GLY A 283 6.13 -6.83 2.58
CA GLY A 283 6.54 -5.85 1.59
C GLY A 283 6.91 -4.54 2.26
N LYS A 284 7.97 -3.90 1.80
CA LYS A 284 8.40 -2.57 2.24
C LYS A 284 8.74 -1.73 1.03
N ILE A 285 8.04 -0.61 0.86
CA ILE A 285 8.28 0.40 -0.18
C ILE A 285 8.51 1.73 0.51
N ASP A 286 9.69 2.30 0.35
CA ASP A 286 10.04 3.64 0.82
C ASP A 286 9.88 4.64 -0.32
N PHE A 287 9.03 5.64 -0.14
CA PHE A 287 8.95 6.81 -1.02
C PHE A 287 9.70 7.97 -0.42
N TYR A 288 10.48 8.66 -1.26
CA TYR A 288 11.22 9.86 -0.90
C TYR A 288 10.70 11.03 -1.73
N PHE A 289 10.34 12.12 -1.05
CA PHE A 289 9.81 13.33 -1.66
C PHE A 289 10.78 14.48 -1.46
N ASP A 290 11.12 15.18 -2.55
CA ASP A 290 11.84 16.45 -2.46
C ASP A 290 10.88 17.62 -2.11
N SER A 291 11.41 18.85 -2.05
CA SER A 291 10.62 20.04 -1.76
C SER A 291 9.58 20.37 -2.83
N PHE A 292 9.71 19.83 -4.03
CA PHE A 292 8.77 19.97 -5.15
C PHE A 292 7.81 18.80 -5.25
N LYS A 293 7.87 17.84 -4.27
CA LYS A 293 7.09 16.61 -4.24
C LYS A 293 7.39 15.63 -5.39
N ASN A 294 8.57 15.76 -6.03
CA ASN A 294 9.04 14.71 -6.92
C ASN A 294 9.31 13.44 -6.11
N LYS A 295 8.96 12.29 -6.68
CA LYS A 295 8.98 10.97 -6.00
C LYS A 295 10.14 10.13 -6.49
N MET A 296 10.91 9.59 -5.56
CA MET A 296 11.80 8.44 -5.75
C MET A 296 11.32 7.31 -4.85
N TYR A 297 11.68 6.09 -5.14
CA TYR A 297 11.31 4.95 -4.30
C TYR A 297 12.43 3.92 -4.22
N ASP A 298 12.38 3.12 -3.18
CA ASP A 298 13.10 1.86 -3.02
C ASP A 298 12.15 0.81 -2.44
N GLY A 299 12.32 -0.46 -2.81
CA GLY A 299 11.39 -1.49 -2.39
C GLY A 299 12.02 -2.88 -2.29
N VAL A 300 11.58 -3.62 -1.28
CA VAL A 300 12.05 -4.98 -0.98
C VAL A 300 10.97 -5.79 -0.28
N SER A 301 10.97 -7.10 -0.47
CA SER A 301 10.21 -8.05 0.33
C SER A 301 11.11 -8.65 1.41
N ILE A 302 10.71 -8.48 2.68
CA ILE A 302 11.43 -8.91 3.87
C ILE A 302 10.87 -10.26 4.30
N GLU A 303 11.71 -11.27 4.45
CA GLU A 303 11.30 -12.59 4.97
C GLU A 303 10.92 -12.49 6.45
N VAL A 304 9.81 -13.16 6.82
CA VAL A 304 9.25 -13.20 8.18
C VAL A 304 9.62 -14.49 8.90
#